data_d812ef2f50dbfbf33a07b65c48998d0f
#
_entry.id   d812ef2f50dbfbf33a07b65c48998d0f
#
_cell.length_a   1.000
_cell.length_b   1.000
_cell.length_c   1.000
_cell.angle_alpha   90.00
_cell.angle_beta   90.00
_cell.angle_gamma   90.00
#
_symmetry.space_group_name_H-M   'P 1'
#
loop_
_entity.id
_entity.type
_entity.pdbx_description
1 polymer ?
#
loop_
_entity_poly.entity_id
_entity_poly.type
_entity_poly.pdbx_seq_one_letter_code
_entity_poly.pdbx_strand_id
1 'polypeptide(L)'
;MTDDTSQNSPDVTTQFEALGLDLRALNAVSRLELEAPTDVQQEAIGPFVSGRDVCATAPTGTGKTLAFLLPLLTRLSRPANGSGPGPRAIILSPTRELGEQLWNVARDVFAGKKMKAVRMLGGEPFPAQIKAL
;
A
#
# COMPACT_ATOMS: atom_id res chain seq x y z
N MET A 1 -9.62 39.62 24.55
CA MET A 1 -9.13 38.26 24.86
C MET A 1 -9.77 37.31 23.86
N THR A 2 -9.11 37.07 22.76
CA THR A 2 -9.51 36.12 21.72
C THR A 2 -8.68 34.87 21.95
N ASP A 3 -9.34 33.84 22.46
CA ASP A 3 -8.76 32.51 22.64
C ASP A 3 -8.65 31.87 21.25
N ASP A 4 -7.49 32.01 20.63
CA ASP A 4 -7.11 31.33 19.39
C ASP A 4 -6.57 29.94 19.75
N THR A 5 -7.49 29.06 20.09
CA THR A 5 -7.17 27.62 20.19
C THR A 5 -7.27 27.02 18.80
N SER A 6 -6.38 27.40 17.90
CA SER A 6 -6.07 26.63 16.71
C SER A 6 -5.57 25.26 17.17
N GLN A 7 -6.47 24.29 17.28
CA GLN A 7 -6.12 22.88 17.43
C GLN A 7 -5.33 22.50 16.18
N ASN A 8 -4.01 22.49 16.35
CA ASN A 8 -3.06 22.03 15.35
C ASN A 8 -3.19 20.50 15.25
N SER A 9 -4.21 20.05 14.51
CA SER A 9 -4.31 18.64 14.15
C SER A 9 -3.05 18.29 13.36
N PRO A 10 -2.32 17.22 13.71
CA PRO A 10 -1.10 16.85 12.99
C PRO A 10 -1.45 16.66 11.50
N ASP A 11 -0.58 17.19 10.64
CA ASP A 11 -0.71 17.04 9.19
C ASP A 11 -0.88 15.55 8.83
N VAL A 12 -1.71 15.26 7.83
CA VAL A 12 -2.01 13.89 7.39
C VAL A 12 -0.75 13.08 7.14
N THR A 13 0.24 13.71 6.50
CA THR A 13 1.54 13.09 6.24
C THR A 13 2.25 12.69 7.53
N THR A 14 2.19 13.53 8.56
CA THR A 14 2.77 13.25 9.89
C THR A 14 2.08 12.06 10.57
N GLN A 15 0.76 11.93 10.43
CA GLN A 15 0.03 10.79 10.97
C GLN A 15 0.47 9.47 10.34
N PHE A 16 0.61 9.42 9.01
CA PHE A 16 1.09 8.25 8.31
C PHE A 16 2.59 7.97 8.53
N GLU A 17 3.40 9.02 8.67
CA GLU A 17 4.82 8.90 9.03
C GLU A 17 5.01 8.24 10.40
N ALA A 18 4.18 8.60 11.38
CA ALA A 18 4.19 7.99 12.71
C ALA A 18 3.90 6.48 12.69
N LEU A 19 3.24 5.97 11.65
CA LEU A 19 3.03 4.53 11.44
C LEU A 19 4.23 3.82 10.82
N GLY A 20 5.30 4.54 10.49
CA GLY A 20 6.56 3.99 9.97
C GLY A 20 6.66 3.96 8.44
N LEU A 21 5.79 4.65 7.71
CA LEU A 21 5.87 4.76 6.26
C LEU A 21 7.08 5.60 5.84
N ASP A 22 7.76 5.18 4.78
CA ASP A 22 8.87 5.93 4.19
C ASP A 22 8.38 7.06 3.27
N LEU A 23 9.28 7.94 2.87
CA LEU A 23 8.97 9.09 2.00
C LEU A 23 8.24 8.69 0.72
N ARG A 24 8.51 7.50 0.17
CA ARG A 24 7.85 7.04 -1.06
C ARG A 24 6.39 6.69 -0.83
N ALA A 25 6.08 6.07 0.30
CA ALA A 25 4.71 5.78 0.71
C ALA A 25 3.98 7.06 1.11
N LEU A 26 4.63 8.00 1.81
CA LEU A 26 4.07 9.32 2.14
C LEU A 26 3.73 10.14 0.89
N ASN A 27 4.56 10.09 -0.14
CA ASN A 27 4.24 10.69 -1.44
C ASN A 27 3.02 10.03 -2.11
N ALA A 28 2.79 8.74 -1.89
CA ALA A 28 1.57 8.08 -2.36
C ALA A 28 0.35 8.53 -1.55
N VAL A 29 0.47 8.67 -0.24
CA VAL A 29 -0.58 9.24 0.65
C VAL A 29 -1.04 10.60 0.14
N SER A 30 -0.08 11.52 -0.13
CA SER A 30 -0.39 12.87 -0.63
C SER A 30 -1.04 12.83 -2.01
N ARG A 31 -0.52 12.00 -2.92
CA ARG A 31 -1.06 11.89 -4.29
C ARG A 31 -2.47 11.29 -4.33
N LEU A 32 -2.78 10.39 -3.42
CA LEU A 32 -4.09 9.76 -3.28
C LEU A 32 -5.07 10.62 -2.46
N GLU A 33 -4.63 11.81 -2.03
CA GLU A 33 -5.43 12.77 -1.27
C GLU A 33 -6.08 12.15 -0.03
N LEU A 34 -5.34 11.28 0.69
CA LEU A 34 -5.85 10.65 1.90
C LEU A 34 -5.94 11.68 3.02
N GLU A 35 -7.04 11.70 3.75
CA GLU A 35 -7.30 12.70 4.80
C GLU A 35 -6.75 12.28 6.17
N ALA A 36 -6.83 11.01 6.50
CA ALA A 36 -6.32 10.45 7.74
C ALA A 36 -6.19 8.91 7.61
N PRO A 37 -5.33 8.26 8.40
CA PRO A 37 -5.32 6.81 8.47
C PRO A 37 -6.59 6.28 9.14
N THR A 38 -7.23 5.29 8.52
CA THR A 38 -8.37 4.59 9.09
C THR A 38 -7.94 3.66 10.22
N ASP A 39 -8.88 3.18 11.05
CA ASP A 39 -8.57 2.31 12.19
C ASP A 39 -7.75 1.07 11.76
N VAL A 40 -8.15 0.39 10.69
CA VAL A 40 -7.42 -0.78 10.19
C VAL A 40 -6.02 -0.41 9.67
N GLN A 41 -5.82 0.79 9.14
CA GLN A 41 -4.51 1.28 8.71
C GLN A 41 -3.63 1.61 9.93
N GLN A 42 -4.18 2.24 10.95
CA GLN A 42 -3.46 2.55 12.19
C GLN A 42 -2.94 1.28 12.88
N GLU A 43 -3.74 0.22 12.92
CA GLU A 43 -3.35 -1.03 13.55
C GLU A 43 -2.42 -1.90 12.70
N ALA A 44 -2.59 -1.92 11.38
CA ALA A 44 -1.90 -2.86 10.50
C ALA A 44 -0.56 -2.35 9.96
N ILE A 45 -0.42 -1.05 9.68
CA ILE A 45 0.75 -0.50 8.96
C ILE A 45 2.04 -0.69 9.75
N GLY A 46 2.07 -0.32 11.02
CA GLY A 46 3.28 -0.41 11.86
C GLY A 46 3.82 -1.85 11.98
N PRO A 47 3.01 -2.82 12.38
CA PRO A 47 3.41 -4.24 12.39
C PRO A 47 3.90 -4.74 11.04
N PHE A 48 3.23 -4.39 9.94
CA PHE A 48 3.63 -4.79 8.59
C PHE A 48 5.01 -4.21 8.19
N VAL A 49 5.23 -2.92 8.42
CA VAL A 49 6.53 -2.26 8.17
C VAL A 49 7.66 -2.91 8.97
N SER A 50 7.37 -3.30 10.20
CA SER A 50 8.32 -3.99 11.09
C SER A 50 8.63 -5.43 10.68
N GLY A 51 7.94 -5.97 9.66
CA GLY A 51 8.17 -7.33 9.15
C GLY A 51 7.42 -8.41 9.91
N ARG A 52 6.45 -8.05 10.71
CA ARG A 52 5.57 -9.01 11.40
C ARG A 52 4.48 -9.51 10.45
N ASP A 53 4.01 -10.71 10.68
CA ASP A 53 2.79 -11.21 10.07
C ASP A 53 1.58 -10.44 10.62
N VAL A 54 0.64 -10.10 9.73
CA VAL A 54 -0.56 -9.33 10.07
C VAL A 54 -1.79 -10.06 9.56
N CYS A 55 -2.75 -10.26 10.44
CA CYS A 55 -4.09 -10.72 10.10
C CYS A 55 -5.08 -9.63 10.47
N ALA A 56 -5.70 -8.99 9.48
CA ALA A 56 -6.63 -7.88 9.69
C ALA A 56 -8.01 -8.22 9.15
N THR A 57 -9.02 -8.06 9.99
CA THR A 57 -10.43 -8.20 9.64
C THR A 57 -11.11 -6.85 9.81
N ALA A 58 -11.72 -6.36 8.74
CA ALA A 58 -12.46 -5.10 8.76
C ALA A 58 -13.55 -5.12 7.66
N PRO A 59 -14.64 -4.37 7.80
CA PRO A 59 -15.67 -4.25 6.78
C PRO A 59 -15.14 -3.76 5.43
N THR A 60 -15.91 -3.94 4.36
CA THR A 60 -15.62 -3.36 3.04
C THR A 60 -15.60 -1.82 3.12
N GLY A 61 -14.72 -1.17 2.35
CA GLY A 61 -14.63 0.29 2.31
C GLY A 61 -13.87 0.94 3.47
N THR A 62 -13.27 0.17 4.36
CA THR A 62 -12.53 0.68 5.53
C THR A 62 -11.04 0.97 5.26
N GLY A 63 -10.58 0.85 4.02
CA GLY A 63 -9.19 1.14 3.67
C GLY A 63 -8.21 -0.05 3.81
N LYS A 64 -8.71 -1.30 3.92
CA LYS A 64 -7.86 -2.51 4.00
C LYS A 64 -6.81 -2.59 2.90
N THR A 65 -7.16 -2.24 1.67
CA THR A 65 -6.24 -2.31 0.54
C THR A 65 -5.02 -1.43 0.74
N LEU A 66 -5.21 -0.21 1.20
CA LEU A 66 -4.10 0.70 1.52
C LEU A 66 -3.38 0.31 2.81
N ALA A 67 -4.05 -0.36 3.75
CA ALA A 67 -3.44 -0.86 4.97
C ALA A 67 -2.30 -1.86 4.70
N PHE A 68 -2.29 -2.56 3.55
CA PHE A 68 -1.17 -3.41 3.16
C PHE A 68 -0.35 -2.87 1.98
N LEU A 69 -0.92 -2.11 1.05
CA LEU A 69 -0.16 -1.58 -0.10
C LEU A 69 0.83 -0.48 0.29
N LEU A 70 0.47 0.42 1.21
CA LEU A 70 1.37 1.49 1.67
C LEU A 70 2.60 0.93 2.41
N PRO A 71 2.46 0.07 3.42
CA PRO A 71 3.63 -0.53 4.06
C PRO A 71 4.39 -1.48 3.13
N LEU A 72 3.73 -2.14 2.18
CA LEU A 72 4.40 -2.93 1.15
C LEU A 72 5.32 -2.05 0.30
N LEU A 73 4.86 -0.87 -0.13
CA LEU A 73 5.69 0.10 -0.85
C LEU A 73 6.92 0.49 -0.03
N THR A 74 6.76 0.77 1.26
CA THR A 74 7.87 1.07 2.18
C THR A 74 8.88 -0.08 2.23
N ARG A 75 8.43 -1.31 2.36
CA ARG A 75 9.32 -2.48 2.42
C ARG A 75 10.03 -2.75 1.09
N LEU A 76 9.33 -2.62 -0.02
CA LEU A 76 9.90 -2.80 -1.36
C LEU A 76 10.86 -1.67 -1.75
N SER A 77 10.81 -0.52 -1.08
CA SER A 77 11.75 0.58 -1.26
C SER A 77 13.16 0.25 -0.76
N ARG A 78 13.27 -0.71 0.15
CA ARG A 78 14.56 -1.19 0.65
C ARG A 78 15.21 -2.12 -0.36
N PRO A 79 16.57 -2.13 -0.45
CA PRO A 79 17.26 -3.11 -1.29
C PRO A 79 16.82 -4.54 -0.94
N ALA A 80 16.68 -5.38 -1.97
CA ALA A 80 16.42 -6.79 -1.74
C ALA A 80 17.71 -7.50 -1.26
N ASN A 81 17.65 -8.17 -0.13
CA ASN A 81 18.73 -9.06 0.30
C ASN A 81 18.67 -10.33 -0.56
N GLY A 82 19.70 -10.57 -1.39
CA GLY A 82 19.79 -11.78 -2.20
C GLY A 82 18.97 -11.74 -3.50
N SER A 83 19.12 -10.69 -4.26
CA SER A 83 18.35 -10.44 -5.49
C SER A 83 18.75 -11.30 -6.66
N GLY A 84 17.95 -12.32 -6.91
CA GLY A 84 17.72 -12.84 -8.27
C GLY A 84 16.61 -12.04 -8.97
N PRO A 85 16.47 -12.18 -10.31
CA PRO A 85 15.31 -11.66 -11.02
C PRO A 85 14.03 -12.37 -10.54
N GLY A 86 12.97 -11.64 -10.27
CA GLY A 86 11.67 -12.21 -9.89
C GLY A 86 10.81 -11.27 -9.04
N PRO A 87 9.57 -11.69 -8.79
CA PRO A 87 8.63 -10.90 -8.00
C PRO A 87 9.08 -10.83 -6.54
N ARG A 88 9.07 -9.62 -5.99
CA ARG A 88 9.44 -9.36 -4.59
C ARG A 88 8.24 -9.42 -3.63
N ALA A 89 7.04 -9.41 -4.18
CA ALA A 89 5.79 -9.54 -3.46
C ALA A 89 4.74 -10.21 -4.34
N ILE A 90 3.86 -10.96 -3.73
CA ILE A 90 2.71 -11.59 -4.38
C ILE A 90 1.46 -11.22 -3.58
N ILE A 91 0.44 -10.76 -4.29
CA ILE A 91 -0.89 -10.47 -3.73
C ILE A 91 -1.88 -11.44 -4.35
N LEU A 92 -2.57 -12.20 -3.51
CA LEU A 92 -3.59 -13.15 -3.93
C LEU A 92 -4.98 -12.57 -3.70
N SER A 93 -5.88 -12.80 -4.63
CA SER A 93 -7.27 -12.38 -4.56
C SER A 93 -8.20 -13.55 -4.88
N PRO A 94 -9.33 -13.72 -4.15
CA PRO A 94 -10.23 -14.84 -4.35
C PRO A 94 -11.07 -14.75 -5.63
N THR A 95 -11.28 -13.56 -6.17
CA THR A 95 -12.06 -13.36 -7.39
C THR A 95 -11.32 -12.46 -8.39
N ARG A 96 -11.67 -12.59 -9.67
CA ARG A 96 -11.13 -11.79 -10.75
C ARG A 96 -11.45 -10.30 -10.56
N GLU A 97 -12.67 -9.98 -10.22
CA GLU A 97 -13.16 -8.60 -10.02
C GLU A 97 -12.39 -7.90 -8.89
N LEU A 98 -12.19 -8.59 -7.77
CA LEU A 98 -11.41 -8.06 -6.66
C LEU A 98 -9.93 -7.92 -7.06
N GLY A 99 -9.39 -8.86 -7.83
CA GLY A 99 -8.04 -8.77 -8.38
C GLY A 99 -7.83 -7.55 -9.27
N GLU A 100 -8.81 -7.21 -10.10
CA GLU A 100 -8.79 -6.00 -10.93
C GLU A 100 -8.87 -4.71 -10.09
N GLN A 101 -9.72 -4.68 -9.07
CA GLN A 101 -9.79 -3.55 -8.14
C GLN A 101 -8.46 -3.34 -7.41
N LEU A 102 -7.87 -4.41 -6.90
CA LEU A 102 -6.56 -4.37 -6.25
C LEU A 102 -5.45 -3.88 -7.21
N TRP A 103 -5.47 -4.36 -8.45
CA TRP A 103 -4.55 -3.93 -9.49
C TRP A 103 -4.63 -2.43 -9.74
N ASN A 104 -5.82 -1.86 -9.86
CA ASN A 104 -6.00 -0.44 -10.10
C ASN A 104 -5.43 0.38 -8.94
N VAL A 105 -5.76 0.03 -7.69
CA VAL A 105 -5.22 0.71 -6.51
C VAL A 105 -3.70 0.55 -6.41
N ALA A 106 -3.18 -0.65 -6.64
CA ALA A 106 -1.74 -0.91 -6.61
C ALA A 106 -0.99 -0.08 -7.67
N ARG A 107 -1.52 0.01 -8.89
CA ARG A 107 -0.95 0.85 -9.94
C ARG A 107 -0.84 2.32 -9.50
N ASP A 108 -1.86 2.84 -8.83
CA ASP A 108 -1.88 4.21 -8.37
C ASP A 108 -0.90 4.42 -7.19
N VAL A 109 -0.84 3.47 -6.24
CA VAL A 109 0.12 3.49 -5.13
C VAL A 109 1.57 3.43 -5.63
N PHE A 110 1.86 2.56 -6.60
CA PHE A 110 3.21 2.36 -7.15
C PHE A 110 3.57 3.31 -8.31
N ALA A 111 2.68 4.22 -8.70
CA ALA A 111 2.91 5.15 -9.81
C ALA A 111 4.21 5.96 -9.62
N GLY A 112 4.97 6.12 -10.72
CA GLY A 112 6.23 6.88 -10.70
C GLY A 112 7.40 6.19 -9.99
N LYS A 113 7.28 4.93 -9.60
CA LYS A 113 8.35 4.14 -8.97
C LYS A 113 9.01 3.22 -10.01
N LYS A 114 10.26 2.84 -9.77
CA LYS A 114 10.98 1.83 -10.58
C LYS A 114 10.44 0.40 -10.37
N MET A 115 9.34 0.27 -9.63
CA MET A 115 8.67 -1.00 -9.37
C MET A 115 7.56 -1.21 -10.37
N LYS A 116 7.45 -2.44 -10.86
CA LYS A 116 6.42 -2.86 -11.80
C LYS A 116 5.47 -3.79 -11.08
N ALA A 117 4.19 -3.46 -11.07
CA ALA A 117 3.14 -4.38 -10.68
C ALA A 117 2.62 -5.08 -11.93
N VAL A 118 2.48 -6.39 -11.86
CA VAL A 118 1.94 -7.22 -12.96
C VAL A 118 0.71 -7.92 -12.43
N ARG A 119 -0.35 -7.91 -13.21
CA ARG A 119 -1.58 -8.63 -12.91
C ARG A 119 -1.58 -9.96 -13.65
N MET A 120 -2.00 -11.01 -12.95
CA MET A 120 -2.19 -12.33 -13.53
C MET A 120 -3.61 -12.81 -13.22
N LEU A 121 -4.40 -13.06 -14.25
CA LEU A 121 -5.81 -13.45 -14.13
C LEU A 121 -6.06 -14.77 -14.83
N GLY A 122 -6.91 -15.60 -14.24
CA GLY A 122 -7.40 -16.82 -14.86
C GLY A 122 -8.21 -16.50 -16.13
N GLY A 123 -8.05 -17.36 -17.17
CA GLY A 123 -8.74 -17.18 -18.46
C GLY A 123 -8.05 -16.22 -19.44
N GLU A 124 -6.97 -15.54 -19.05
CA GLU A 124 -6.13 -14.78 -19.98
C GLU A 124 -4.97 -15.64 -20.51
N PRO A 125 -4.45 -15.34 -21.72
CA PRO A 125 -3.34 -16.12 -22.30
C PRO A 125 -2.10 -16.13 -21.42
N PHE A 126 -1.70 -17.31 -20.95
CA PHE A 126 -0.57 -17.51 -20.04
C PHE A 126 0.78 -16.97 -20.58
N PRO A 127 1.13 -17.15 -21.88
CA PRO A 127 2.39 -16.62 -22.40
C PRO A 127 2.51 -15.09 -22.32
N ALA A 128 1.40 -14.36 -22.49
CA ALA A 128 1.38 -12.91 -22.40
C ALA A 128 1.62 -12.44 -20.96
N GLN A 129 1.06 -13.16 -19.98
CA GLN A 129 1.25 -12.88 -18.56
C GLN A 129 2.69 -13.15 -18.10
N ILE A 130 3.30 -14.25 -18.53
CA ILE A 130 4.71 -14.57 -18.24
C ILE A 130 5.64 -13.50 -18.83
N LYS A 131 5.39 -13.06 -20.06
CA LYS A 131 6.21 -12.02 -20.69
C LYS A 131 6.15 -10.68 -19.96
N ALA A 132 5.10 -10.45 -19.17
CA ALA A 132 4.91 -9.24 -18.38
C ALA A 132 5.71 -9.26 -17.06
N LEU A 133 6.12 -10.42 -16.55
CA LEU A 133 6.98 -10.59 -15.37
C LEU A 133 8.43 -10.21 -15.69
#